data_fc078b4945585d4b9436283c50e6efc7
#
_entry.id   fc078b4945585d4b9436283c50e6efc7
#
_cell.length_a   1.000
_cell.length_b   1.000
_cell.length_c   1.000
_cell.angle_alpha   90.00
_cell.angle_beta   90.00
_cell.angle_gamma   90.00
#
_symmetry.space_group_name_H-M   'P 1'
#
loop_
_entity.id
_entity.type
_entity.pdbx_description
1 polymer ?
#
loop_
_entity_poly.entity_id
_entity_poly.type
_entity_poly.pdbx_seq_one_letter_code
_entity_poly.pdbx_strand_id
1 'polypeptide(L)'
;VPTAASGDGFVTTVAAMTLDGVKKTVPSVAPICVYADTDIFSKAPQRLTAAGISDLMAKYICLADWKIANLVTGEYFCRETVKLEEKALKTVKSSIQDITEGEEDECEQLMYALILSGLAMQMIGNSRPASCAEHQVTHLWDMEVINGPLDALHGEKVSVAALLVLEEYKRIATAITQGRCHVKPYENEDEELLKETFEKKGL
;
A
#
# COMPACT_ATOMS: atom_id res chain seq x y z
N VAL A 1 3.63 -14.59 14.79
CA VAL A 1 2.20 -14.75 15.09
C VAL A 1 1.54 -13.39 14.93
N PRO A 2 0.75 -13.14 13.87
CA PRO A 2 -0.02 -11.91 13.75
C PRO A 2 -1.15 -11.90 14.79
N THR A 3 -1.37 -10.75 15.40
CA THR A 3 -2.41 -10.52 16.42
C THR A 3 -3.58 -9.68 15.92
N ALA A 4 -3.47 -9.16 14.70
CA ALA A 4 -4.50 -8.41 13.99
C ALA A 4 -4.29 -8.51 12.47
N ALA A 5 -5.37 -8.51 11.71
CA ALA A 5 -5.35 -8.44 10.26
C ALA A 5 -5.30 -6.95 9.82
N SER A 6 -4.20 -6.24 10.09
CA SER A 6 -4.10 -4.78 9.95
C SER A 6 -3.21 -4.30 8.80
N GLY A 7 -2.56 -5.19 8.08
CA GLY A 7 -1.69 -4.91 6.92
C GLY A 7 -0.98 -6.15 6.44
N ASP A 8 -0.28 -6.07 5.33
CA ASP A 8 0.34 -7.22 4.62
C ASP A 8 1.86 -7.37 4.85
N GLY A 9 2.47 -6.47 5.63
CA GLY A 9 3.93 -6.40 5.79
C GLY A 9 4.60 -7.57 6.52
N PHE A 10 3.85 -8.41 7.22
CA PHE A 10 4.41 -9.43 8.11
C PHE A 10 4.96 -10.69 7.41
N VAL A 11 4.76 -10.84 6.12
CA VAL A 11 5.32 -11.96 5.33
C VAL A 11 6.29 -11.49 4.24
N THR A 12 6.74 -10.24 4.28
CA THR A 12 7.62 -9.69 3.26
C THR A 12 9.09 -9.96 3.53
N THR A 13 9.94 -9.75 2.52
CA THR A 13 11.41 -9.78 2.61
C THR A 13 12.02 -8.40 2.86
N VAL A 14 11.17 -7.42 3.16
CA VAL A 14 11.58 -6.04 3.42
C VAL A 14 10.89 -5.52 4.67
N ALA A 15 11.55 -4.62 5.38
CA ALA A 15 11.00 -3.93 6.54
C ALA A 15 10.95 -2.42 6.25
N ALA A 16 9.77 -1.83 6.29
CA ALA A 16 9.60 -0.38 6.22
C ALA A 16 9.84 0.23 7.61
N MET A 17 10.99 0.84 7.79
CA MET A 17 11.43 1.41 9.07
C MET A 17 11.58 2.92 8.95
N THR A 18 11.37 3.63 10.06
CA THR A 18 11.73 5.05 10.16
C THR A 18 13.05 5.15 10.92
N LEU A 19 14.10 5.57 10.24
CA LEU A 19 15.45 5.73 10.79
C LEU A 19 15.84 7.20 10.66
N ASP A 20 16.12 7.84 11.78
CA ASP A 20 16.46 9.27 11.84
C ASP A 20 15.41 10.17 11.15
N GLY A 21 14.13 9.85 11.33
CA GLY A 21 13.01 10.58 10.73
C GLY A 21 12.72 10.25 9.26
N VAL A 22 13.57 9.47 8.61
CA VAL A 22 13.40 9.08 7.20
C VAL A 22 12.83 7.67 7.08
N LYS A 23 11.78 7.51 6.27
CA LYS A 23 11.23 6.20 5.94
C LYS A 23 12.17 5.46 4.99
N LYS A 24 12.63 4.28 5.41
CA LYS A 24 13.57 3.44 4.65
C LYS A 24 13.01 2.04 4.52
N THR A 25 13.12 1.48 3.32
CA THR A 25 12.87 0.06 3.10
C THR A 25 14.18 -0.70 3.29
N VAL A 26 14.24 -1.51 4.33
CA VAL A 26 15.44 -2.28 4.69
C VAL A 26 15.25 -3.74 4.26
N PRO A 27 16.21 -4.35 3.55
CA PRO A 27 16.17 -5.77 3.26
C PRO A 27 16.09 -6.59 4.55
N SER A 28 15.20 -7.57 4.55
CA SER A 28 14.91 -8.43 5.69
C SER A 28 14.75 -9.88 5.24
N VAL A 29 14.50 -10.78 6.17
CA VAL A 29 14.23 -12.18 5.89
C VAL A 29 12.77 -12.47 6.19
N ALA A 30 12.08 -13.05 5.21
CA ALA A 30 10.71 -13.50 5.42
C ALA A 30 10.63 -14.55 6.53
N PRO A 31 9.54 -14.59 7.30
CA PRO A 31 9.34 -15.63 8.31
C PRO A 31 9.29 -17.02 7.65
N ILE A 32 9.90 -18.01 8.28
CA ILE A 32 9.85 -19.41 7.82
C ILE A 32 8.44 -19.97 7.91
N CYS A 33 7.66 -19.51 8.89
CA CYS A 33 6.30 -19.96 9.14
C CYS A 33 5.48 -18.82 9.78
N VAL A 34 4.21 -18.76 9.42
CA VAL A 34 3.24 -17.83 10.02
C VAL A 34 2.14 -18.64 10.67
N TYR A 35 1.92 -18.42 11.95
CA TYR A 35 0.80 -19.00 12.70
C TYR A 35 -0.25 -17.90 12.89
N ALA A 36 -1.28 -17.92 12.07
CA ALA A 36 -2.42 -17.02 12.16
C ALA A 36 -3.54 -17.75 12.90
N ASP A 37 -3.76 -17.36 14.15
CA ASP A 37 -4.78 -17.94 15.02
C ASP A 37 -6.03 -17.06 14.96
N THR A 38 -7.11 -17.60 14.40
CA THR A 38 -8.38 -16.90 14.17
C THR A 38 -8.99 -16.42 15.47
N ASP A 39 -8.90 -17.22 16.55
CA ASP A 39 -9.36 -16.85 17.88
C ASP A 39 -8.67 -15.58 18.46
N ILE A 40 -7.50 -15.24 17.92
CA ILE A 40 -6.73 -14.06 18.34
C ILE A 40 -7.05 -12.87 17.47
N PHE A 41 -6.83 -12.97 16.16
CA PHE A 41 -6.91 -11.80 15.30
C PHE A 41 -8.35 -11.37 14.99
N SER A 42 -9.35 -12.27 15.04
CA SER A 42 -10.77 -11.90 14.89
C SER A 42 -11.27 -11.01 16.04
N LYS A 43 -10.66 -11.14 17.21
CA LYS A 43 -10.98 -10.33 18.41
C LYS A 43 -10.17 -9.03 18.50
N ALA A 44 -9.35 -8.75 17.49
CA ALA A 44 -8.62 -7.48 17.44
C ALA A 44 -9.57 -6.29 17.34
N PRO A 45 -9.16 -5.10 17.83
CA PRO A 45 -9.97 -3.91 17.66
C PRO A 45 -10.37 -3.67 16.20
N GLN A 46 -11.65 -3.41 15.96
CA GLN A 46 -12.25 -3.23 14.63
C GLN A 46 -11.52 -2.19 13.75
N ARG A 47 -10.93 -1.14 14.39
CA ARG A 47 -10.08 -0.17 13.72
C ARG A 47 -8.88 -0.81 13.03
N LEU A 48 -8.27 -1.87 13.61
CA LEU A 48 -7.14 -2.59 13.00
C LEU A 48 -7.60 -3.42 11.81
N THR A 49 -8.75 -4.08 11.90
CA THR A 49 -9.37 -4.83 10.80
C THR A 49 -9.70 -3.89 9.63
N ALA A 50 -10.33 -2.75 9.92
CA ALA A 50 -10.60 -1.72 8.92
C ALA A 50 -9.33 -1.17 8.24
N ALA A 51 -8.24 -1.01 9.01
CA ALA A 51 -6.95 -0.64 8.44
C ALA A 51 -6.40 -1.69 7.48
N GLY A 52 -6.54 -2.98 7.80
CA GLY A 52 -6.13 -4.07 6.90
C GLY A 52 -6.95 -4.14 5.61
N ILE A 53 -8.27 -3.96 5.71
CA ILE A 53 -9.13 -3.84 4.51
C ILE A 53 -8.66 -2.67 3.65
N SER A 54 -8.40 -1.53 4.26
CA SER A 54 -7.98 -0.30 3.57
C SER A 54 -6.62 -0.49 2.88
N ASP A 55 -5.67 -1.09 3.56
CA ASP A 55 -4.36 -1.43 3.00
C ASP A 55 -4.50 -2.37 1.79
N LEU A 56 -5.31 -3.42 1.91
CA LEU A 56 -5.56 -4.35 0.81
C LEU A 56 -6.27 -3.67 -0.37
N MET A 57 -7.32 -2.88 -0.13
CA MET A 57 -8.09 -2.24 -1.20
C MET A 57 -7.25 -1.24 -2.01
N ALA A 58 -6.23 -0.65 -1.43
CA ALA A 58 -5.28 0.22 -2.13
C ALA A 58 -4.49 -0.50 -3.23
N LYS A 59 -4.42 -1.84 -3.20
CA LYS A 59 -3.73 -2.64 -4.23
C LYS A 59 -4.34 -2.46 -5.63
N TYR A 60 -5.60 -2.02 -5.76
CA TYR A 60 -6.15 -1.61 -7.05
C TYR A 60 -5.34 -0.46 -7.68
N ILE A 61 -4.91 0.50 -6.88
CA ILE A 61 -4.05 1.60 -7.32
C ILE A 61 -2.65 1.07 -7.64
N CYS A 62 -2.08 0.24 -6.75
CA CYS A 62 -0.75 -0.36 -6.95
C CYS A 62 -0.65 -1.12 -8.27
N LEU A 63 -1.63 -1.95 -8.59
CA LEU A 63 -1.64 -2.74 -9.83
C LEU A 63 -1.76 -1.86 -11.07
N ALA A 64 -2.56 -0.79 -11.00
CA ALA A 64 -2.66 0.19 -12.09
C ALA A 64 -1.35 0.94 -12.29
N ASP A 65 -0.75 1.44 -11.21
CA ASP A 65 0.51 2.15 -11.21
C ASP A 65 1.67 1.29 -11.73
N TRP A 66 1.78 0.04 -11.25
CA TRP A 66 2.78 -0.91 -11.74
C TRP A 66 2.61 -1.21 -13.24
N LYS A 67 1.35 -1.32 -13.71
CA LYS A 67 1.07 -1.49 -15.13
C LYS A 67 1.45 -0.27 -15.95
N ILE A 68 1.20 0.93 -15.45
CA ILE A 68 1.62 2.19 -16.09
C ILE A 68 3.15 2.24 -16.16
N ALA A 69 3.85 1.96 -15.07
CA ALA A 69 5.31 1.93 -15.04
C ALA A 69 5.88 0.92 -16.06
N ASN A 70 5.31 -0.29 -16.14
CA ASN A 70 5.69 -1.26 -17.16
C ASN A 70 5.56 -0.71 -18.59
N LEU A 71 4.47 0.01 -18.89
CA LEU A 71 4.22 0.58 -20.21
C LEU A 71 5.14 1.75 -20.55
N VAL A 72 5.45 2.57 -19.56
CA VAL A 72 6.21 3.82 -19.77
C VAL A 72 7.71 3.59 -19.69
N THR A 73 8.17 2.78 -18.75
CA THR A 73 9.61 2.60 -18.45
C THR A 73 10.16 1.23 -18.85
N GLY A 74 9.29 0.26 -19.20
CA GLY A 74 9.69 -1.12 -19.42
C GLY A 74 9.98 -1.90 -18.14
N GLU A 75 9.59 -1.37 -16.97
CA GLU A 75 9.73 -2.06 -15.68
C GLU A 75 9.11 -3.47 -15.74
N TYR A 76 9.78 -4.44 -15.11
CA TYR A 76 9.28 -5.80 -15.06
C TYR A 76 7.89 -5.88 -14.41
N PHE A 77 6.97 -6.59 -15.05
CA PHE A 77 5.59 -6.76 -14.62
C PHE A 77 5.22 -8.24 -14.62
N CYS A 78 5.02 -8.82 -13.45
CA CYS A 78 4.72 -10.24 -13.30
C CYS A 78 3.22 -10.50 -13.29
N ARG A 79 2.71 -11.13 -14.33
CA ARG A 79 1.28 -11.46 -14.45
C ARG A 79 0.80 -12.45 -13.38
N GLU A 80 1.64 -13.37 -12.93
CA GLU A 80 1.26 -14.34 -11.90
C GLU A 80 1.11 -13.66 -10.54
N THR A 81 1.99 -12.73 -10.22
CA THR A 81 1.89 -11.90 -9.01
C THR A 81 0.62 -11.03 -9.03
N VAL A 82 0.31 -10.44 -10.19
CA VAL A 82 -0.94 -9.67 -10.36
C VAL A 82 -2.18 -10.54 -10.11
N LYS A 83 -2.19 -11.79 -10.59
CA LYS A 83 -3.30 -12.72 -10.32
C LYS A 83 -3.46 -13.04 -8.83
N LEU A 84 -2.36 -13.12 -8.07
CA LEU A 84 -2.42 -13.30 -6.61
C LEU A 84 -3.08 -12.10 -5.93
N GLU A 85 -2.66 -10.88 -6.28
CA GLU A 85 -3.28 -9.65 -5.76
C GLU A 85 -4.75 -9.53 -6.15
N GLU A 86 -5.09 -9.79 -7.41
CA GLU A 86 -6.49 -9.79 -7.86
C GLU A 86 -7.34 -10.83 -7.10
N LYS A 87 -6.76 -12.01 -6.79
CA LYS A 87 -7.44 -13.02 -5.98
C LYS A 87 -7.67 -12.50 -4.56
N ALA A 88 -6.66 -11.92 -3.93
CA ALA A 88 -6.77 -11.33 -2.60
C ALA A 88 -7.86 -10.24 -2.55
N LEU A 89 -7.85 -9.33 -3.51
CA LEU A 89 -8.85 -8.26 -3.64
C LEU A 89 -10.27 -8.79 -3.82
N LYS A 90 -10.45 -9.80 -4.68
CA LYS A 90 -11.77 -10.41 -4.92
C LYS A 90 -12.32 -11.10 -3.68
N THR A 91 -11.45 -11.80 -2.93
CA THR A 91 -11.84 -12.50 -1.71
C THR A 91 -12.43 -11.53 -0.69
N VAL A 92 -11.80 -10.39 -0.45
CA VAL A 92 -12.23 -9.43 0.58
C VAL A 92 -13.38 -8.54 0.10
N LYS A 93 -13.37 -8.15 -1.18
CA LYS A 93 -14.38 -7.20 -1.71
C LYS A 93 -15.83 -7.64 -1.49
N SER A 94 -16.11 -8.93 -1.59
CA SER A 94 -17.47 -9.47 -1.40
C SER A 94 -17.92 -9.52 0.06
N SER A 95 -16.99 -9.46 0.99
CA SER A 95 -17.20 -9.72 2.41
C SER A 95 -16.84 -8.53 3.31
N ILE A 96 -16.61 -7.34 2.75
CA ILE A 96 -16.18 -6.16 3.52
C ILE A 96 -17.10 -5.87 4.71
N GLN A 97 -18.42 -5.97 4.50
CA GLN A 97 -19.38 -5.67 5.56
C GLN A 97 -19.28 -6.70 6.68
N ASP A 98 -19.29 -7.98 6.36
CA ASP A 98 -19.25 -9.07 7.33
C ASP A 98 -17.93 -9.08 8.11
N ILE A 99 -16.81 -8.76 7.43
CA ILE A 99 -15.50 -8.56 8.07
C ILE A 99 -15.56 -7.41 9.09
N THR A 100 -16.20 -6.29 8.72
CA THR A 100 -16.33 -5.14 9.62
C THR A 100 -17.27 -5.40 10.79
N GLU A 101 -18.23 -6.29 10.65
CA GLU A 101 -19.11 -6.74 11.73
C GLU A 101 -18.44 -7.76 12.65
N GLY A 102 -17.25 -8.28 12.27
CA GLY A 102 -16.42 -9.16 13.09
C GLY A 102 -16.74 -10.64 12.94
N GLU A 103 -17.40 -11.02 11.84
CA GLU A 103 -17.63 -12.43 11.54
C GLU A 103 -16.30 -13.16 11.37
N GLU A 104 -16.13 -14.25 12.09
CA GLU A 104 -14.85 -14.94 12.29
C GLU A 104 -14.31 -15.51 10.96
N ASP A 105 -15.16 -16.22 10.20
CA ASP A 105 -14.82 -16.81 8.91
C ASP A 105 -14.37 -15.73 7.90
N GLU A 106 -14.99 -14.56 7.94
CA GLU A 106 -14.68 -13.45 7.03
C GLU A 106 -13.40 -12.70 7.46
N CYS A 107 -13.12 -12.66 8.78
CA CYS A 107 -11.84 -12.17 9.30
C CYS A 107 -10.68 -13.10 8.88
N GLU A 108 -10.91 -14.41 8.80
CA GLU A 108 -9.94 -15.37 8.27
C GLU A 108 -9.64 -15.10 6.79
N GLN A 109 -10.66 -14.79 5.98
CA GLN A 109 -10.48 -14.44 4.58
C GLN A 109 -9.65 -13.16 4.39
N LEU A 110 -9.84 -12.15 5.24
CA LEU A 110 -9.00 -10.95 5.23
C LEU A 110 -7.54 -11.31 5.54
N MET A 111 -7.29 -12.08 6.59
CA MET A 111 -5.94 -12.52 6.96
C MET A 111 -5.29 -13.31 5.82
N TYR A 112 -6.03 -14.22 5.20
CA TYR A 112 -5.55 -14.98 4.04
C TYR A 112 -5.19 -14.06 2.87
N ALA A 113 -6.02 -13.06 2.58
CA ALA A 113 -5.77 -12.10 1.51
C ALA A 113 -4.52 -11.24 1.77
N LEU A 114 -4.31 -10.80 3.02
CA LEU A 114 -3.10 -10.06 3.42
C LEU A 114 -1.83 -10.94 3.29
N ILE A 115 -1.93 -12.23 3.61
CA ILE A 115 -0.85 -13.20 3.40
C ILE A 115 -0.54 -13.33 1.89
N LEU A 116 -1.56 -13.42 1.02
CA LEU A 116 -1.35 -13.50 -0.42
C LEU A 116 -0.65 -12.26 -0.95
N SER A 117 -1.03 -11.06 -0.50
CA SER A 117 -0.36 -9.81 -0.88
C SER A 117 1.12 -9.80 -0.44
N GLY A 118 1.40 -10.20 0.79
CA GLY A 118 2.79 -10.32 1.26
C GLY A 118 3.61 -11.35 0.47
N LEU A 119 3.01 -12.48 0.07
CA LEU A 119 3.65 -13.48 -0.81
C LEU A 119 3.90 -12.92 -2.21
N ALA A 120 3.00 -12.09 -2.74
CA ALA A 120 3.20 -11.40 -4.01
C ALA A 120 4.46 -10.52 -3.97
N MET A 121 4.68 -9.80 -2.88
CA MET A 121 5.92 -9.03 -2.66
C MET A 121 7.16 -9.93 -2.58
N GLN A 122 7.09 -11.07 -1.90
CA GLN A 122 8.20 -12.04 -1.86
C GLN A 122 8.56 -12.55 -3.27
N MET A 123 7.58 -12.89 -4.09
CA MET A 123 7.79 -13.40 -5.45
C MET A 123 8.56 -12.43 -6.33
N ILE A 124 8.38 -11.12 -6.13
CA ILE A 124 9.04 -10.06 -6.89
C ILE A 124 10.35 -9.64 -6.22
N GLY A 125 10.49 -9.88 -4.92
CA GLY A 125 11.65 -9.43 -4.14
C GLY A 125 11.63 -7.95 -3.79
N ASN A 126 10.50 -7.28 -3.97
CA ASN A 126 10.27 -5.89 -3.56
C ASN A 126 8.77 -5.62 -3.31
N SER A 127 8.45 -4.41 -2.84
CA SER A 127 7.08 -4.04 -2.47
C SER A 127 6.19 -3.59 -3.65
N ARG A 128 6.69 -3.62 -4.89
CA ARG A 128 5.99 -3.07 -6.07
C ARG A 128 4.56 -3.60 -6.27
N PRO A 129 4.25 -4.89 -6.03
CA PRO A 129 2.89 -5.38 -6.15
C PRO A 129 1.88 -4.76 -5.19
N ALA A 130 2.36 -4.27 -4.05
CA ALA A 130 1.52 -3.86 -2.92
C ALA A 130 1.74 -2.43 -2.44
N SER A 131 2.73 -1.69 -2.99
CA SER A 131 3.12 -0.36 -2.51
C SER A 131 3.58 0.50 -3.68
N CYS A 132 2.78 1.51 -4.03
CA CYS A 132 3.04 2.42 -5.15
C CYS A 132 2.78 3.88 -4.76
N ALA A 133 2.15 4.69 -5.60
CA ALA A 133 1.99 6.13 -5.40
C ALA A 133 1.29 6.48 -4.07
N GLU A 134 0.24 5.74 -3.69
CA GLU A 134 -0.49 5.93 -2.44
C GLU A 134 0.40 5.70 -1.21
N HIS A 135 1.30 4.73 -1.26
CA HIS A 135 2.26 4.50 -0.18
C HIS A 135 3.32 5.60 -0.11
N GLN A 136 3.73 6.18 -1.24
CA GLN A 136 4.65 7.32 -1.22
C GLN A 136 4.04 8.53 -0.49
N VAL A 137 2.76 8.82 -0.73
CA VAL A 137 2.02 9.86 0.02
C VAL A 137 1.96 9.50 1.52
N THR A 138 1.64 8.24 1.84
CA THR A 138 1.61 7.75 3.22
C THR A 138 2.97 7.89 3.91
N HIS A 139 4.06 7.58 3.22
CA HIS A 139 5.41 7.74 3.76
C HIS A 139 5.77 9.19 4.05
N LEU A 140 5.30 10.16 3.25
CA LEU A 140 5.47 11.58 3.56
C LEU A 140 4.79 11.98 4.88
N TRP A 141 3.59 11.43 5.14
CA TRP A 141 2.92 11.63 6.42
C TRP A 141 3.63 10.91 7.58
N ASP A 142 4.13 9.70 7.36
CA ASP A 142 4.90 8.95 8.35
C ASP A 142 6.22 9.64 8.75
N MET A 143 6.83 10.37 7.82
CA MET A 143 8.04 11.18 8.08
C MET A 143 7.71 12.55 8.69
N GLU A 144 6.44 12.88 8.85
CA GLU A 144 5.97 14.18 9.38
C GLU A 144 6.52 15.40 8.58
N VAL A 145 6.83 15.19 7.30
CA VAL A 145 7.42 16.23 6.44
C VAL A 145 6.43 17.34 6.16
N ILE A 146 5.16 16.98 5.93
CA ILE A 146 4.09 17.93 5.57
C ILE A 146 3.29 18.36 6.79
N ASN A 147 2.99 17.42 7.68
CA ASN A 147 2.16 17.63 8.88
C ASN A 147 2.89 17.14 10.12
N GLY A 148 2.44 17.53 11.30
CA GLY A 148 2.88 16.93 12.55
C GLY A 148 2.40 15.47 12.70
N PRO A 149 2.71 14.83 13.85
CA PRO A 149 2.32 13.45 14.12
C PRO A 149 0.81 13.27 13.96
N LEU A 150 0.42 12.21 13.23
CA LEU A 150 -0.96 11.83 13.01
C LEU A 150 -1.27 10.57 13.84
N ASP A 151 -2.30 10.62 14.67
CA ASP A 151 -2.86 9.43 15.30
C ASP A 151 -3.72 8.65 14.28
N ALA A 152 -3.02 8.06 13.30
CA ALA A 152 -3.64 7.26 12.26
C ALA A 152 -2.81 6.01 11.98
N LEU A 153 -3.49 4.89 11.84
CA LEU A 153 -2.88 3.62 11.45
C LEU A 153 -2.38 3.69 9.99
N HIS A 154 -1.43 2.81 9.65
CA HIS A 154 -0.90 2.74 8.30
C HIS A 154 -2.00 2.60 7.24
N GLY A 155 -2.88 1.62 7.36
CA GLY A 155 -3.98 1.41 6.41
C GLY A 155 -4.97 2.58 6.33
N GLU A 156 -5.20 3.32 7.43
CA GLU A 156 -6.02 4.53 7.41
C GLU A 156 -5.38 5.62 6.54
N LYS A 157 -4.07 5.82 6.66
CA LYS A 157 -3.31 6.75 5.80
C LYS A 157 -3.30 6.29 4.35
N VAL A 158 -3.05 5.00 4.12
CA VAL A 158 -3.04 4.40 2.77
C VAL A 158 -4.38 4.58 2.07
N SER A 159 -5.52 4.40 2.77
CA SER A 159 -6.85 4.59 2.16
C SER A 159 -7.09 6.02 1.71
N VAL A 160 -6.71 7.01 2.53
CA VAL A 160 -6.85 8.42 2.15
C VAL A 160 -5.93 8.75 0.98
N ALA A 161 -4.69 8.30 1.02
CA ALA A 161 -3.73 8.48 -0.07
C ALA A 161 -4.21 7.82 -1.38
N ALA A 162 -4.80 6.62 -1.30
CA ALA A 162 -5.36 5.93 -2.46
C ALA A 162 -6.51 6.73 -3.11
N LEU A 163 -7.37 7.38 -2.32
CA LEU A 163 -8.41 8.26 -2.85
C LEU A 163 -7.81 9.47 -3.58
N LEU A 164 -6.79 10.11 -3.01
CA LEU A 164 -6.11 11.24 -3.65
C LEU A 164 -5.48 10.83 -4.99
N VAL A 165 -4.77 9.70 -5.02
CA VAL A 165 -4.15 9.17 -6.24
C VAL A 165 -5.21 8.78 -7.28
N LEU A 166 -6.32 8.18 -6.85
CA LEU A 166 -7.43 7.82 -7.74
C LEU A 166 -8.05 9.05 -8.42
N GLU A 167 -8.26 10.14 -7.69
CA GLU A 167 -8.77 11.38 -8.27
C GLU A 167 -7.79 11.96 -9.28
N GLU A 168 -6.49 11.91 -9.01
CA GLU A 168 -5.47 12.35 -9.95
C GLU A 168 -5.45 11.47 -11.22
N TYR A 169 -5.56 10.15 -11.08
CA TYR A 169 -5.63 9.24 -12.23
C TYR A 169 -6.87 9.49 -13.08
N LYS A 170 -8.03 9.77 -12.47
CA LYS A 170 -9.24 10.16 -13.19
C LYS A 170 -9.05 11.46 -13.96
N ARG A 171 -8.39 12.45 -13.34
CA ARG A 171 -8.06 13.74 -13.98
C ARG A 171 -7.17 13.54 -15.20
N ILE A 172 -6.09 12.75 -15.06
CA ILE A 172 -5.16 12.43 -16.15
C ILE A 172 -5.88 11.68 -17.28
N ALA A 173 -6.62 10.61 -16.95
CA ALA A 173 -7.37 9.82 -17.94
C ALA A 173 -8.36 10.69 -18.72
N THR A 174 -9.05 11.60 -18.05
CA THR A 174 -9.97 12.54 -18.68
C THR A 174 -9.23 13.49 -19.62
N ALA A 175 -8.08 14.03 -19.21
CA ALA A 175 -7.27 14.92 -20.03
C ALA A 175 -6.75 14.21 -21.30
N ILE A 176 -6.30 12.95 -21.16
CA ILE A 176 -5.86 12.12 -22.30
C ILE A 176 -7.01 11.89 -23.26
N THR A 177 -8.16 11.46 -22.77
CA THR A 177 -9.35 11.14 -23.59
C THR A 177 -9.86 12.36 -24.35
N GLN A 178 -9.72 13.54 -23.77
CA GLN A 178 -10.11 14.81 -24.38
C GLN A 178 -9.02 15.45 -25.26
N GLY A 179 -7.89 14.80 -25.46
CA GLY A 179 -6.78 15.32 -26.24
C GLY A 179 -6.11 16.57 -25.65
N ARG A 180 -6.26 16.80 -24.34
CA ARG A 180 -5.70 17.95 -23.61
C ARG A 180 -4.35 17.67 -22.95
N CYS A 181 -3.78 16.47 -23.16
CA CYS A 181 -2.46 16.13 -22.67
C CYS A 181 -1.36 16.57 -23.63
N HIS A 182 -0.34 17.23 -23.07
CA HIS A 182 0.88 17.54 -23.77
C HIS A 182 2.05 16.91 -23.02
N VAL A 183 2.86 16.11 -23.72
CA VAL A 183 4.11 15.57 -23.18
C VAL A 183 5.20 16.61 -23.35
N LYS A 184 5.83 17.00 -22.25
CA LYS A 184 7.04 17.84 -22.25
C LYS A 184 8.15 17.11 -21.49
N PRO A 185 9.44 17.37 -21.78
CA PRO A 185 10.53 16.88 -20.94
C PRO A 185 10.31 17.29 -19.48
N TYR A 186 10.68 16.40 -18.55
CA TYR A 186 10.67 16.74 -17.14
C TYR A 186 11.78 17.75 -16.87
N GLU A 187 11.41 18.89 -16.33
CA GLU A 187 12.32 19.88 -15.76
C GLU A 187 12.16 19.79 -14.25
N ASN A 188 13.26 19.69 -13.52
CA ASN A 188 13.23 19.52 -12.06
C ASN A 188 12.89 20.86 -11.37
N GLU A 189 11.66 21.32 -11.58
CA GLU A 189 11.15 22.58 -11.01
C GLU A 189 10.92 22.50 -9.51
N ASP A 190 10.82 21.26 -8.96
CA ASP A 190 10.45 21.02 -7.57
C ASP A 190 11.67 20.81 -6.64
N GLU A 191 12.91 20.84 -7.16
CA GLU A 191 14.11 20.55 -6.37
C GLU A 191 14.27 21.49 -5.16
N GLU A 192 14.06 22.80 -5.36
CA GLU A 192 14.14 23.78 -4.27
C GLU A 192 13.03 23.55 -3.23
N LEU A 193 11.80 23.27 -3.68
CA LEU A 193 10.66 22.98 -2.79
C LEU A 193 10.91 21.72 -1.96
N LEU A 194 11.41 20.65 -2.60
CA LEU A 194 11.75 19.40 -1.92
C LEU A 194 12.84 19.64 -0.89
N LYS A 195 13.94 20.30 -1.29
CA LYS A 195 15.04 20.63 -0.42
C LYS A 195 14.57 21.43 0.80
N GLU A 196 13.86 22.53 0.59
CA GLU A 196 13.33 23.37 1.66
C GLU A 196 12.40 22.58 2.60
N THR A 197 11.58 21.69 2.04
CA THR A 197 10.62 20.87 2.80
C THR A 197 11.33 19.89 3.72
N PHE A 198 12.38 19.20 3.23
CA PHE A 198 13.13 18.24 4.04
C PHE A 198 14.11 18.92 4.99
N GLU A 199 14.78 20.01 4.59
CA GLU A 199 15.68 20.77 5.46
C GLU A 199 14.97 21.35 6.70
N LYS A 200 13.71 21.77 6.59
CA LYS A 200 12.90 22.22 7.72
C LYS A 200 12.71 21.16 8.81
N LYS A 201 12.84 19.89 8.45
CA LYS A 201 12.76 18.74 9.35
C LYS A 201 14.13 18.23 9.81
N GLY A 202 15.23 18.80 9.28
CA GLY A 202 16.59 18.34 9.55
C GLY A 202 16.92 17.01 8.86
N LEU A 203 16.23 16.71 7.74
CA LEU A 203 16.39 15.48 6.95
C LEU A 203 17.21 15.73 5.69
#